data_7617e7424bec6b16a0626ae11fa2da78
#
_entry.id   7617e7424bec6b16a0626ae11fa2da78
#
_cell.length_a   1.000
_cell.length_b   1.000
_cell.length_c   1.000
_cell.angle_alpha   90.00
_cell.angle_beta   90.00
_cell.angle_gamma   90.00
#
_symmetry.space_group_name_H-M   'P 1'
#
loop_
_entity.id
_entity.type
_entity.pdbx_description
1 polymer ?
#
loop_
_entity_poly.entity_id
_entity_poly.type
_entity_poly.pdbx_seq_one_letter_code
_entity_poly.pdbx_strand_id
1 'polypeptide(L)'
;VRSRLDFEFVMVTNQDGLGTASFPEETFWPAHNLMMKTLEGEGIAFDDICIDRSMPEDNAPTRKPRTGMLTKYLDNPEYDLANSFVIGDRATDVELAKNLGCRAILLQEDTNMLKPKSAGGEAACEGLEDVCVLATKDWDKVAEFLFAGERKAEVRRTTKETDIYVAVNLDGNGHCDIHTGLGFFDHMLEQI
;
A
#
# COMPACT_ATOMS: atom_id res chain seq x y z
N VAL A 1 -11.73 -2.20 9.52
CA VAL A 1 -11.47 -1.63 8.18
C VAL A 1 -12.57 -2.05 7.23
N ARG A 2 -12.71 -3.34 6.89
CA ARG A 2 -13.68 -3.84 5.89
C ARG A 2 -15.13 -3.36 6.10
N SER A 3 -15.60 -3.26 7.33
CA SER A 3 -16.99 -2.82 7.63
C SER A 3 -17.25 -1.33 7.46
N ARG A 4 -16.21 -0.52 7.26
CA ARG A 4 -16.29 0.95 7.22
C ARG A 4 -15.67 1.57 5.96
N LEU A 5 -14.85 0.82 5.22
CA LEU A 5 -14.16 1.27 4.03
C LEU A 5 -14.50 0.35 2.87
N ASP A 6 -14.65 0.92 1.69
CA ASP A 6 -14.98 0.22 0.46
C ASP A 6 -13.70 -0.37 -0.16
N PHE A 7 -13.10 -1.36 0.53
CA PHE A 7 -11.94 -2.09 0.06
C PHE A 7 -12.27 -3.55 -0.21
N GLU A 8 -11.81 -4.07 -1.33
CA GLU A 8 -11.64 -5.51 -1.52
C GLU A 8 -10.39 -6.00 -0.81
N PHE A 9 -10.49 -7.14 -0.15
CA PHE A 9 -9.38 -7.77 0.56
C PHE A 9 -8.83 -8.93 -0.26
N VAL A 10 -7.58 -8.80 -0.67
CA VAL A 10 -6.88 -9.81 -1.47
C VAL A 10 -5.69 -10.35 -0.68
N MET A 11 -5.67 -11.64 -0.45
CA MET A 11 -4.51 -12.31 0.14
C MET A 11 -3.52 -12.68 -0.97
N VAL A 12 -2.27 -12.26 -0.85
CA VAL A 12 -1.21 -12.57 -1.81
C VAL A 12 -0.04 -13.19 -1.07
N THR A 13 0.25 -14.46 -1.33
CA THR A 13 1.30 -15.19 -0.60
C THR A 13 2.16 -16.06 -1.51
N ASN A 14 3.48 -16.09 -1.24
CA ASN A 14 4.39 -17.07 -1.81
C ASN A 14 4.51 -18.25 -0.82
N GLN A 15 4.24 -19.46 -1.31
CA GLN A 15 4.35 -20.70 -0.54
C GLN A 15 5.35 -21.62 -1.28
N ASP A 16 6.62 -21.39 -1.00
CA ASP A 16 7.76 -21.98 -1.72
C ASP A 16 7.68 -23.51 -1.75
N GLY A 17 7.50 -24.08 -2.93
CA GLY A 17 7.44 -25.52 -3.14
C GLY A 17 6.19 -26.22 -2.62
N LEU A 18 5.10 -25.50 -2.39
CA LEU A 18 3.81 -26.09 -2.00
C LEU A 18 3.35 -27.12 -3.04
N GLY A 19 3.06 -28.34 -2.58
CA GLY A 19 2.72 -29.50 -3.39
C GLY A 19 3.91 -30.41 -3.71
N THR A 20 5.12 -30.07 -3.26
CA THR A 20 6.32 -30.93 -3.37
C THR A 20 6.46 -31.86 -2.16
N ALA A 21 7.39 -32.81 -2.24
CA ALA A 21 7.68 -33.72 -1.12
C ALA A 21 8.23 -32.97 0.11
N SER A 22 8.86 -31.80 -0.05
CA SER A 22 9.38 -30.98 1.04
C SER A 22 8.30 -30.10 1.68
N PHE A 23 7.21 -29.81 0.96
CA PHE A 23 6.08 -29.05 1.46
C PHE A 23 4.76 -29.61 0.93
N PRO A 24 4.29 -30.77 1.46
CA PRO A 24 3.07 -31.41 1.01
C PRO A 24 1.82 -30.57 1.27
N GLU A 25 0.84 -30.67 0.39
CA GLU A 25 -0.43 -29.96 0.53
C GLU A 25 -1.17 -30.33 1.83
N GLU A 26 -1.05 -31.56 2.29
CA GLU A 26 -1.67 -32.04 3.53
C GLU A 26 -1.17 -31.30 4.78
N THR A 27 0.01 -30.67 4.72
CA THR A 27 0.55 -29.86 5.81
C THR A 27 0.13 -28.40 5.72
N PHE A 28 -0.12 -27.89 4.54
CA PHE A 28 -0.50 -26.50 4.30
C PHE A 28 -1.99 -26.26 4.53
N TRP A 29 -2.86 -27.02 3.85
CA TRP A 29 -4.29 -26.73 3.80
C TRP A 29 -4.98 -26.76 5.18
N PRO A 30 -4.68 -27.69 6.12
CA PRO A 30 -5.31 -27.66 7.42
C PRO A 30 -5.05 -26.37 8.20
N ALA A 31 -3.79 -25.89 8.18
CA ALA A 31 -3.40 -24.63 8.85
C ALA A 31 -4.00 -23.41 8.16
N HIS A 32 -3.94 -23.36 6.84
CA HIS A 32 -4.53 -22.30 6.02
C HIS A 32 -6.05 -22.20 6.25
N ASN A 33 -6.76 -23.32 6.18
CA ASN A 33 -8.21 -23.35 6.36
C ASN A 33 -8.62 -22.97 7.80
N LEU A 34 -7.84 -23.35 8.80
CA LEU A 34 -8.07 -22.93 10.18
C LEU A 34 -7.89 -21.42 10.34
N MET A 35 -6.83 -20.86 9.76
CA MET A 35 -6.58 -19.41 9.74
C MET A 35 -7.75 -18.68 9.07
N MET A 36 -8.16 -19.12 7.88
CA MET A 36 -9.26 -18.51 7.13
C MET A 36 -10.56 -18.53 7.92
N LYS A 37 -10.90 -19.69 8.53
CA LYS A 37 -12.10 -19.82 9.36
C LYS A 37 -12.05 -18.93 10.61
N THR A 38 -10.88 -18.76 11.21
CA THR A 38 -10.70 -17.88 12.35
C THR A 38 -10.93 -16.42 11.96
N LEU A 39 -10.35 -15.99 10.84
CA LEU A 39 -10.54 -14.63 10.31
C LEU A 39 -12.00 -14.36 9.93
N GLU A 40 -12.65 -15.32 9.28
CA GLU A 40 -14.08 -15.24 8.93
C GLU A 40 -14.95 -15.11 10.18
N GLY A 41 -14.62 -15.86 11.25
CA GLY A 41 -15.29 -15.74 12.55
C GLY A 41 -15.20 -14.35 13.18
N GLU A 42 -14.14 -13.61 12.88
CA GLU A 42 -13.93 -12.20 13.28
C GLU A 42 -14.47 -11.20 12.24
N GLY A 43 -15.21 -11.67 11.24
CA GLY A 43 -15.79 -10.83 10.17
C GLY A 43 -14.81 -10.39 9.12
N ILE A 44 -13.65 -11.03 9.00
CA ILE A 44 -12.63 -10.75 7.98
C ILE A 44 -12.74 -11.83 6.89
N ALA A 45 -13.29 -11.46 5.74
CA ALA A 45 -13.35 -12.31 4.56
C ALA A 45 -12.49 -11.71 3.45
N PHE A 46 -11.77 -12.56 2.73
CA PHE A 46 -11.02 -12.17 1.55
C PHE A 46 -11.88 -12.37 0.30
N ASP A 47 -11.82 -11.41 -0.62
CA ASP A 47 -12.51 -11.45 -1.89
C ASP A 47 -11.73 -12.30 -2.90
N ASP A 48 -10.40 -12.41 -2.69
CA ASP A 48 -9.53 -13.27 -3.50
C ASP A 48 -8.33 -13.77 -2.68
N ILE A 49 -7.82 -14.95 -3.06
CA ILE A 49 -6.66 -15.58 -2.44
C ILE A 49 -5.70 -16.05 -3.54
N CYS A 50 -4.59 -15.35 -3.66
CA CYS A 50 -3.54 -15.60 -4.63
C CYS A 50 -2.36 -16.29 -3.96
N ILE A 51 -2.12 -17.56 -4.31
CA ILE A 51 -1.03 -18.39 -3.74
C ILE A 51 -0.06 -18.74 -4.86
N ASP A 52 1.15 -18.23 -4.80
CA ASP A 52 2.25 -18.68 -5.64
C ASP A 52 2.96 -19.86 -4.98
N ARG A 53 3.24 -20.92 -5.76
CA ARG A 53 3.84 -22.17 -5.28
C ARG A 53 5.28 -22.35 -5.76
N SER A 54 5.77 -21.42 -6.58
CA SER A 54 7.06 -21.50 -7.21
C SER A 54 8.21 -21.29 -6.21
N MET A 55 9.36 -21.87 -6.53
CA MET A 55 10.61 -21.58 -5.83
C MET A 55 11.19 -20.24 -6.34
N PRO A 56 12.05 -19.56 -5.55
CA PRO A 56 12.70 -18.32 -5.97
C PRO A 56 13.44 -18.42 -7.31
N GLU A 57 14.11 -19.55 -7.54
CA GLU A 57 14.89 -19.86 -8.74
C GLU A 57 14.04 -20.05 -10.01
N ASP A 58 12.75 -20.36 -9.87
CA ASP A 58 11.82 -20.52 -11.00
C ASP A 58 11.53 -19.19 -11.70
N ASN A 59 11.80 -18.08 -11.03
CA ASN A 59 11.53 -16.73 -11.55
C ASN A 59 10.10 -16.56 -12.10
N ALA A 60 9.12 -17.25 -11.50
CA ALA A 60 7.74 -17.27 -11.97
C ALA A 60 7.14 -15.85 -12.01
N PRO A 61 6.36 -15.49 -13.04
CA PRO A 61 5.72 -14.18 -13.14
C PRO A 61 4.67 -13.96 -12.07
N THR A 62 4.16 -15.03 -11.46
CA THR A 62 3.16 -15.03 -10.40
C THR A 62 3.74 -14.78 -9.01
N ARG A 63 5.05 -15.02 -8.83
CA ARG A 63 5.73 -14.87 -7.54
C ARG A 63 5.93 -13.40 -7.17
N LYS A 64 5.53 -12.99 -5.95
CA LYS A 64 5.88 -11.66 -5.39
C LYS A 64 7.39 -11.44 -5.42
N PRO A 65 7.87 -10.28 -5.85
CA PRO A 65 7.16 -9.01 -6.07
C PRO A 65 6.55 -8.81 -7.46
N ARG A 66 6.52 -9.85 -8.32
CA ARG A 66 5.87 -9.75 -9.63
C ARG A 66 4.35 -9.80 -9.50
N THR A 67 3.66 -9.26 -10.50
CA THR A 67 2.22 -8.98 -10.47
C THR A 67 1.37 -9.99 -11.22
N GLY A 68 1.94 -11.11 -11.68
CA GLY A 68 1.27 -12.05 -12.57
C GLY A 68 0.00 -12.70 -12.03
N MET A 69 -0.17 -12.80 -10.69
CA MET A 69 -1.42 -13.24 -10.06
C MET A 69 -2.49 -12.12 -9.98
N LEU A 70 -2.09 -10.87 -10.22
CA LEU A 70 -2.92 -9.68 -9.96
C LEU A 70 -3.29 -8.93 -11.23
N THR A 71 -3.11 -9.55 -12.40
CA THR A 71 -3.43 -8.95 -13.71
C THR A 71 -4.87 -8.49 -13.82
N LYS A 72 -5.82 -9.22 -13.20
CA LYS A 72 -7.23 -8.82 -13.19
C LYS A 72 -7.47 -7.46 -12.51
N TYR A 73 -6.61 -7.08 -11.57
CA TYR A 73 -6.68 -5.77 -10.90
C TYR A 73 -5.97 -4.69 -11.71
N LEU A 74 -4.84 -5.04 -12.34
CA LEU A 74 -4.08 -4.12 -13.21
C LEU A 74 -4.84 -3.76 -14.49
N ASP A 75 -5.54 -4.74 -15.06
CA ASP A 75 -6.21 -4.59 -16.35
C ASP A 75 -7.64 -4.04 -16.23
N ASN A 76 -8.19 -3.93 -15.00
CA ASN A 76 -9.53 -3.43 -14.77
C ASN A 76 -9.53 -2.01 -14.19
N PRO A 77 -9.99 -0.99 -14.95
CA PRO A 77 -10.01 0.41 -14.49
C PRO A 77 -11.01 0.71 -13.38
N GLU A 78 -11.85 -0.26 -12.98
CA GLU A 78 -12.74 -0.10 -11.83
C GLU A 78 -11.99 -0.12 -10.49
N TYR A 79 -10.77 -0.69 -10.47
CA TYR A 79 -9.93 -0.69 -9.28
C TYR A 79 -9.05 0.56 -9.20
N ASP A 80 -9.17 1.29 -8.13
CA ASP A 80 -8.31 2.45 -7.83
C ASP A 80 -7.00 1.99 -7.17
N LEU A 81 -6.06 1.56 -8.00
CA LEU A 81 -4.77 1.08 -7.53
C LEU A 81 -3.94 2.17 -6.84
N ALA A 82 -4.06 3.42 -7.27
CA ALA A 82 -3.34 4.55 -6.66
C ALA A 82 -3.76 4.78 -5.20
N ASN A 83 -5.02 4.47 -4.85
CA ASN A 83 -5.54 4.52 -3.49
C ASN A 83 -5.66 3.14 -2.82
N SER A 84 -5.09 2.11 -3.44
CA SER A 84 -4.97 0.78 -2.86
C SER A 84 -3.67 0.61 -2.07
N PHE A 85 -3.64 -0.39 -1.18
CA PHE A 85 -2.51 -0.63 -0.30
C PHE A 85 -2.07 -2.09 -0.34
N VAL A 86 -0.77 -2.31 -0.40
CA VAL A 86 -0.17 -3.61 -0.05
C VAL A 86 0.32 -3.52 1.38
N ILE A 87 -0.17 -4.40 2.24
CA ILE A 87 0.22 -4.48 3.66
C ILE A 87 1.04 -5.75 3.85
N GLY A 88 2.26 -5.63 4.31
CA GLY A 88 3.15 -6.77 4.49
C GLY A 88 4.36 -6.47 5.37
N ASP A 89 5.17 -7.47 5.67
CA ASP A 89 6.28 -7.38 6.60
C ASP A 89 7.67 -7.43 5.93
N ARG A 90 7.70 -7.51 4.59
CA ARG A 90 8.93 -7.67 3.81
C ARG A 90 9.11 -6.57 2.76
N ALA A 91 10.36 -6.32 2.37
CA ALA A 91 10.68 -5.42 1.26
C ALA A 91 10.01 -5.87 -0.06
N THR A 92 9.84 -7.18 -0.27
CA THR A 92 9.13 -7.73 -1.45
C THR A 92 7.65 -7.36 -1.50
N ASP A 93 7.02 -7.06 -0.36
CA ASP A 93 5.63 -6.58 -0.33
C ASP A 93 5.57 -5.10 -0.74
N VAL A 94 6.55 -4.30 -0.29
CA VAL A 94 6.68 -2.90 -0.72
C VAL A 94 7.01 -2.80 -2.22
N GLU A 95 7.87 -3.70 -2.71
CA GLU A 95 8.19 -3.80 -4.13
C GLU A 95 6.97 -4.25 -4.96
N LEU A 96 6.15 -5.17 -4.43
CA LEU A 96 4.87 -5.52 -5.06
C LEU A 96 3.95 -4.31 -5.17
N ALA A 97 3.85 -3.49 -4.12
CA ALA A 97 3.06 -2.25 -4.16
C ALA A 97 3.56 -1.31 -5.27
N LYS A 98 4.88 -1.11 -5.37
CA LYS A 98 5.51 -0.32 -6.43
C LYS A 98 5.13 -0.83 -7.82
N ASN A 99 5.24 -2.16 -8.02
CA ASN A 99 4.97 -2.80 -9.30
C ASN A 99 3.47 -2.75 -9.69
N LEU A 100 2.58 -2.66 -8.71
CA LEU A 100 1.13 -2.48 -8.90
C LEU A 100 0.72 -1.02 -9.09
N GLY A 101 1.58 -0.05 -8.76
CA GLY A 101 1.20 1.36 -8.67
C GLY A 101 0.38 1.69 -7.43
N CYS A 102 0.47 0.84 -6.40
CA CYS A 102 -0.18 1.00 -5.10
C CYS A 102 0.74 1.66 -4.08
N ARG A 103 0.18 2.00 -2.92
CA ARG A 103 0.94 2.40 -1.74
C ARG A 103 1.24 1.19 -0.85
N ALA A 104 2.29 1.25 -0.03
CA ALA A 104 2.66 0.18 0.88
C ALA A 104 2.55 0.59 2.34
N ILE A 105 2.06 -0.33 3.17
CA ILE A 105 2.14 -0.26 4.62
C ILE A 105 3.05 -1.39 5.09
N LEU A 106 4.19 -1.04 5.68
CA LEU A 106 5.18 -2.01 6.16
C LEU A 106 4.93 -2.35 7.63
N LEU A 107 4.65 -3.61 7.93
CA LEU A 107 4.45 -4.12 9.29
C LEU A 107 5.78 -4.33 10.03
N GLN A 108 6.65 -3.34 9.99
CA GLN A 108 7.94 -3.27 10.66
C GLN A 108 8.18 -1.84 11.13
N GLU A 109 8.98 -1.67 12.19
CA GLU A 109 9.44 -0.34 12.63
C GLU A 109 10.76 0.06 11.97
N ASP A 110 11.56 -0.93 11.61
CA ASP A 110 12.85 -0.71 10.93
C ASP A 110 12.65 -0.68 9.41
N THR A 111 12.82 0.51 8.83
CA THR A 111 12.74 0.75 7.39
C THR A 111 14.08 0.60 6.65
N ASN A 112 15.17 0.21 7.34
CA ASN A 112 16.49 0.07 6.70
C ASN A 112 16.50 -0.94 5.55
N MET A 113 15.55 -1.91 5.56
CA MET A 113 15.40 -2.87 4.46
C MET A 113 14.94 -2.24 3.15
N LEU A 114 14.36 -1.03 3.20
CA LEU A 114 13.87 -0.31 2.02
C LEU A 114 14.96 0.55 1.37
N LYS A 115 16.08 0.79 2.09
CA LYS A 115 17.18 1.62 1.58
C LYS A 115 17.97 0.88 0.51
N PRO A 116 18.44 1.57 -0.53
CA PRO A 116 19.33 0.99 -1.52
C PRO A 116 20.56 0.41 -0.81
N LYS A 117 20.89 -0.84 -1.09
CA LYS A 117 22.14 -1.43 -0.61
C LYS A 117 23.29 -0.73 -1.32
N SER A 118 24.19 -0.08 -0.55
CA SER A 118 25.35 0.61 -1.07
C SER A 118 26.21 -0.33 -1.93
N ALA A 119 26.55 0.13 -3.14
CA ALA A 119 27.50 -0.37 -4.10
C ALA A 119 27.56 -1.91 -4.25
N GLY A 120 26.74 -2.46 -5.14
CA GLY A 120 26.87 -3.83 -5.66
C GLY A 120 25.64 -4.73 -5.51
N GLY A 121 24.54 -4.27 -4.93
CA GLY A 121 23.28 -5.00 -4.87
C GLY A 121 22.31 -4.52 -5.95
N GLU A 122 21.52 -5.46 -6.47
CA GLU A 122 20.53 -5.22 -7.52
C GLU A 122 19.69 -3.95 -7.26
N ALA A 123 19.35 -3.23 -8.34
CA ALA A 123 18.56 -2.00 -8.37
C ALA A 123 17.11 -2.11 -7.81
N ALA A 124 16.78 -3.23 -7.18
CA ALA A 124 15.44 -3.59 -6.72
C ALA A 124 14.88 -2.70 -5.59
N CYS A 125 15.75 -2.06 -4.79
CA CYS A 125 15.32 -1.27 -3.63
C CYS A 125 15.19 0.24 -3.91
N GLU A 126 15.49 0.70 -5.13
CA GLU A 126 15.43 2.12 -5.46
C GLU A 126 13.96 2.62 -5.49
N GLY A 127 13.68 3.68 -4.74
CA GLY A 127 12.34 4.29 -4.67
C GLY A 127 11.30 3.49 -3.87
N LEU A 128 11.69 2.52 -3.03
CA LEU A 128 10.75 1.83 -2.14
C LEU A 128 10.34 2.70 -0.95
N GLU A 129 11.19 3.64 -0.53
CA GLU A 129 10.87 4.58 0.54
C GLU A 129 9.70 5.49 0.16
N ASP A 130 9.61 5.89 -1.13
CA ASP A 130 8.55 6.76 -1.64
C ASP A 130 7.18 6.06 -1.69
N VAL A 131 7.17 4.75 -1.82
CA VAL A 131 5.96 3.92 -1.89
C VAL A 131 5.44 3.54 -0.51
N CYS A 132 6.34 3.46 0.49
CA CYS A 132 5.99 3.10 1.86
C CYS A 132 5.42 4.31 2.61
N VAL A 133 4.10 4.36 2.76
CA VAL A 133 3.39 5.48 3.39
C VAL A 133 3.27 5.35 4.90
N LEU A 134 3.44 4.16 5.45
CA LEU A 134 3.41 3.89 6.88
C LEU A 134 4.28 2.66 7.20
N ALA A 135 5.10 2.77 8.25
CA ALA A 135 5.86 1.67 8.82
C ALA A 135 5.54 1.54 10.31
N THR A 136 4.90 0.45 10.70
CA THR A 136 4.50 0.19 12.09
C THR A 136 4.10 -1.26 12.28
N LYS A 137 4.28 -1.80 13.51
CA LYS A 137 3.73 -3.10 13.92
C LYS A 137 2.36 -2.99 14.57
N ASP A 138 1.92 -1.76 14.81
CA ASP A 138 0.68 -1.44 15.51
C ASP A 138 -0.49 -1.38 14.52
N TRP A 139 -1.40 -2.33 14.60
CA TRP A 139 -2.58 -2.39 13.75
C TRP A 139 -3.60 -1.28 14.03
N ASP A 140 -3.60 -0.68 15.23
CA ASP A 140 -4.46 0.47 15.51
C ASP A 140 -4.00 1.68 14.69
N LYS A 141 -2.67 1.90 14.59
CA LYS A 141 -2.12 2.94 13.70
C LYS A 141 -2.40 2.69 12.23
N VAL A 142 -2.35 1.42 11.78
CA VAL A 142 -2.76 1.06 10.42
C VAL A 142 -4.23 1.40 10.19
N ALA A 143 -5.09 1.05 11.13
CA ALA A 143 -6.51 1.36 11.05
C ALA A 143 -6.77 2.87 11.05
N GLU A 144 -6.14 3.61 11.95
CA GLU A 144 -6.24 5.09 12.01
C GLU A 144 -5.81 5.72 10.69
N PHE A 145 -4.68 5.29 10.13
CA PHE A 145 -4.19 5.77 8.84
C PHE A 145 -5.18 5.51 7.70
N LEU A 146 -5.72 4.30 7.61
CA LEU A 146 -6.69 3.93 6.57
C LEU A 146 -8.04 4.64 6.74
N PHE A 147 -8.46 4.90 7.99
CA PHE A 147 -9.70 5.61 8.28
C PHE A 147 -9.58 7.13 8.12
N ALA A 148 -8.40 7.69 8.38
CA ALA A 148 -8.17 9.12 8.20
C ALA A 148 -8.30 9.52 6.72
N GLY A 149 -8.01 8.59 5.80
CA GLY A 149 -7.89 8.90 4.39
C GLY A 149 -6.79 9.93 4.15
N GLU A 150 -6.62 10.41 2.95
CA GLU A 150 -5.83 11.61 2.70
C GLU A 150 -6.63 12.81 3.16
N ARG A 151 -6.19 13.50 4.22
CA ARG A 151 -6.82 14.74 4.69
C ARG A 151 -6.39 15.90 3.78
N LYS A 152 -6.72 15.76 2.50
CA LYS A 152 -6.44 16.74 1.47
C LYS A 152 -7.74 17.30 0.92
N ALA A 153 -7.77 18.57 0.62
CA ALA A 153 -8.87 19.22 -0.08
C ALA A 153 -8.31 20.24 -1.07
N GLU A 154 -8.89 20.27 -2.24
CA GLU A 154 -8.60 21.25 -3.27
C GLU A 154 -9.90 21.91 -3.73
N VAL A 155 -9.88 23.23 -3.86
CA VAL A 155 -10.99 23.99 -4.37
C VAL A 155 -10.47 25.07 -5.33
N ARG A 156 -11.08 25.15 -6.50
CA ARG A 156 -10.87 26.27 -7.44
C ARG A 156 -12.17 26.98 -7.69
N ARG A 157 -12.18 28.30 -7.52
CA ARG A 157 -13.31 29.16 -7.82
C ARG A 157 -12.86 30.26 -8.77
N THR A 158 -13.43 30.26 -9.97
CA THR A 158 -13.18 31.26 -10.98
C THR A 158 -14.44 32.12 -11.19
N THR A 159 -14.25 33.43 -11.20
CA THR A 159 -15.27 34.42 -11.57
C THR A 159 -14.74 35.28 -12.70
N LYS A 160 -15.47 36.31 -13.13
CA LYS A 160 -14.96 37.26 -14.14
C LYS A 160 -13.79 38.12 -13.63
N GLU A 161 -13.68 38.27 -12.31
CA GLU A 161 -12.74 39.18 -11.65
C GLU A 161 -11.68 38.47 -10.81
N THR A 162 -11.92 37.19 -10.44
CA THR A 162 -11.04 36.45 -9.55
C THR A 162 -10.87 35.00 -10.02
N ASP A 163 -9.67 34.44 -9.82
CA ASP A 163 -9.38 33.02 -9.94
C ASP A 163 -8.64 32.59 -8.66
N ILE A 164 -9.34 31.86 -7.79
CA ILE A 164 -8.83 31.44 -6.50
C ILE A 164 -8.66 29.93 -6.51
N TYR A 165 -7.46 29.47 -6.21
CA TYR A 165 -7.14 28.09 -5.98
C TYR A 165 -6.63 27.89 -4.55
N VAL A 166 -7.17 26.90 -3.86
CA VAL A 166 -6.75 26.54 -2.49
C VAL A 166 -6.57 25.03 -2.46
N ALA A 167 -5.39 24.59 -2.03
CA ALA A 167 -5.08 23.19 -1.74
C ALA A 167 -4.58 23.09 -0.30
N VAL A 168 -5.13 22.16 0.47
CA VAL A 168 -4.73 21.93 1.86
C VAL A 168 -4.44 20.44 2.06
N ASN A 169 -3.30 20.14 2.67
CA ASN A 169 -2.93 18.82 3.10
C ASN A 169 -2.64 18.84 4.60
N LEU A 170 -3.56 18.30 5.41
CA LEU A 170 -3.40 18.27 6.87
C LEU A 170 -2.36 17.24 7.34
N ASP A 171 -1.91 16.34 6.46
CA ASP A 171 -0.86 15.36 6.71
C ASP A 171 0.48 15.77 6.05
N GLY A 172 0.57 17.05 5.66
CA GLY A 172 1.76 17.63 5.04
C GLY A 172 2.92 17.84 6.03
N ASN A 173 4.02 18.33 5.50
CA ASN A 173 5.25 18.61 6.24
C ASN A 173 5.39 20.06 6.72
N GLY A 174 4.30 20.84 6.71
CA GLY A 174 4.31 22.26 7.09
C GLY A 174 4.84 23.20 6.00
N HIS A 175 5.03 22.72 4.77
CA HIS A 175 5.37 23.59 3.65
C HIS A 175 4.13 24.33 3.16
N CYS A 176 4.22 25.67 3.06
CA CYS A 176 3.18 26.50 2.49
C CYS A 176 3.69 27.31 1.29
N ASP A 177 2.80 27.53 0.33
CA ASP A 177 3.02 28.38 -0.85
C ASP A 177 1.76 29.24 -1.05
N ILE A 178 1.83 30.51 -0.63
CA ILE A 178 0.66 31.38 -0.50
C ILE A 178 0.90 32.67 -1.28
N HIS A 179 0.04 32.92 -2.26
CA HIS A 179 0.08 34.13 -3.11
C HIS A 179 -1.32 34.68 -3.34
N THR A 180 -1.82 35.51 -2.43
CA THR A 180 -3.13 36.16 -2.57
C THR A 180 -3.03 37.52 -3.28
N GLY A 181 -1.82 38.05 -3.44
CA GLY A 181 -1.57 39.42 -3.93
C GLY A 181 -1.65 40.49 -2.85
N LEU A 182 -1.95 40.12 -1.61
CA LEU A 182 -2.01 41.00 -0.45
C LEU A 182 -1.06 40.49 0.63
N GLY A 183 0.14 41.05 0.74
CA GLY A 183 1.22 40.53 1.58
C GLY A 183 0.84 40.37 3.06
N PHE A 184 -0.04 41.23 3.61
CA PHE A 184 -0.57 41.06 4.96
C PHE A 184 -1.43 39.79 5.10
N PHE A 185 -2.26 39.51 4.07
CA PHE A 185 -3.12 38.33 4.07
C PHE A 185 -2.31 37.06 3.85
N ASP A 186 -1.30 37.09 2.99
CA ASP A 186 -0.35 35.98 2.81
C ASP A 186 0.29 35.61 4.15
N HIS A 187 0.82 36.61 4.87
CA HIS A 187 1.41 36.42 6.20
C HIS A 187 0.44 35.84 7.22
N MET A 188 -0.82 36.23 7.21
CA MET A 188 -1.84 35.69 8.12
C MET A 188 -2.16 34.23 7.83
N LEU A 189 -2.19 33.83 6.56
CA LEU A 189 -2.44 32.45 6.17
C LEU A 189 -1.25 31.53 6.45
N GLU A 190 0.00 32.05 6.40
CA GLU A 190 1.20 31.31 6.79
C GLU A 190 1.23 30.89 8.27
N GLN A 191 0.36 31.43 9.10
CA GLN A 191 0.27 31.11 10.52
C GLN A 191 -0.67 29.93 10.83
N ILE A 192 -1.38 29.40 9.84
CA ILE A 192 -2.30 28.27 9.98
C ILE A 192 -1.56 26.97 9.77
#